data_0270d8aecd0797343a3dab87fbfd1241
#
_entry.id   0270d8aecd0797343a3dab87fbfd1241
#
_cell.length_a   1.000
_cell.length_b   1.000
_cell.length_c   1.000
_cell.angle_alpha   90.00
_cell.angle_beta   90.00
_cell.angle_gamma   90.00
#
_symmetry.space_group_name_H-M   'P 1'
#
loop_
_entity.id
_entity.type
_entity.pdbx_description
1 polymer ?
#
loop_
_entity_poly.entity_id
_entity_poly.type
_entity_poly.pdbx_seq_one_letter_code
_entity_poly.pdbx_strand_id
1 'polypeptide(L)'
;MLFSDGAELTADDVKATFERIAKPPQGISIPRSILFRAVGEINARDKYTVEFKLSEPRPVDFMMSALASGFNVILRKKTLEDNNYDLRKVQVYPGTGPFHSVKYTENEVWIMEKNKNYWNKELPYVDRIEFYHVLPFSPEMASAILANRVDYVFATDPATYRKAMATPAMSTVTHYQSVLHATMINNRRKPFEDPRVRRAMHLALDRPALLEVVKDVAPMISGGFLYPFSHYAAPQQARDKWLGYQADPAAAIKEARALMAAAGRGDGIKGLDFMVREIAISSSGHKRFRQC
;
A
#
# COMPACT_ATOMS: atom_id res chain seq x y z
N MET A 1 27.11 6.31 11.15
CA MET A 1 26.42 6.34 9.83
C MET A 1 26.24 7.78 9.42
N LEU A 2 26.37 8.11 8.12
CA LEU A 2 26.25 9.48 7.65
C LEU A 2 25.02 9.64 6.76
N PHE A 3 24.37 10.80 6.84
CA PHE A 3 23.44 11.26 5.82
C PHE A 3 24.16 11.60 4.51
N SER A 4 23.42 11.71 3.42
CA SER A 4 23.99 12.02 2.10
C SER A 4 24.69 13.39 2.02
N ASP A 5 24.34 14.31 2.90
CA ASP A 5 25.00 15.61 3.04
C ASP A 5 26.24 15.61 3.95
N GLY A 6 26.64 14.42 4.44
CA GLY A 6 27.81 14.24 5.30
C GLY A 6 27.56 14.42 6.79
N ALA A 7 26.37 14.84 7.22
CA ALA A 7 26.04 14.92 8.64
C ALA A 7 25.94 13.53 9.26
N GLU A 8 26.34 13.42 10.52
CA GLU A 8 26.25 12.17 11.25
C GLU A 8 24.81 11.92 11.75
N LEU A 9 24.32 10.69 11.59
CA LEU A 9 23.06 10.23 12.17
C LEU A 9 23.25 9.96 13.65
N THR A 10 22.41 10.55 14.49
CA THR A 10 22.45 10.44 15.94
C THR A 10 21.10 10.01 16.52
N ALA A 11 21.08 9.74 17.82
CA ALA A 11 19.87 9.43 18.56
C ALA A 11 18.83 10.58 18.51
N ASP A 12 19.28 11.82 18.37
CA ASP A 12 18.39 12.98 18.23
C ASP A 12 17.57 12.95 16.93
N ASP A 13 18.14 12.47 15.82
CA ASP A 13 17.44 12.34 14.55
C ASP A 13 16.33 11.27 14.64
N VAL A 14 16.66 10.15 15.28
CA VAL A 14 15.71 9.05 15.53
C VAL A 14 14.57 9.54 16.44
N LYS A 15 14.92 10.21 17.54
CA LYS A 15 13.97 10.79 18.47
C LYS A 15 13.02 11.75 17.77
N ALA A 16 13.54 12.74 17.06
CA ALA A 16 12.74 13.75 16.36
C ALA A 16 11.81 13.12 15.31
N THR A 17 12.29 12.11 14.59
CA THR A 17 11.50 11.36 13.61
C THR A 17 10.33 10.65 14.28
N PHE A 18 10.56 9.87 15.33
CA PHE A 18 9.51 9.09 15.96
C PHE A 18 8.59 9.92 16.86
N GLU A 19 9.06 11.01 17.46
CA GLU A 19 8.18 11.98 18.13
C GLU A 19 7.16 12.57 17.13
N ARG A 20 7.62 12.97 15.95
CA ARG A 20 6.74 13.45 14.87
C ARG A 20 5.72 12.40 14.43
N ILE A 21 6.09 11.11 14.40
CA ILE A 21 5.18 10.02 14.03
C ILE A 21 4.19 9.73 15.15
N ALA A 22 4.67 9.61 16.39
CA ALA A 22 3.84 9.26 17.55
C ALA A 22 2.88 10.38 17.94
N LYS A 23 3.34 11.64 17.86
CA LYS A 23 2.59 12.84 18.21
C LYS A 23 2.67 13.85 17.05
N PRO A 24 1.91 13.63 15.97
CA PRO A 24 1.96 14.50 14.80
C PRO A 24 1.66 15.97 15.16
N PRO A 25 2.35 16.94 14.55
CA PRO A 25 2.04 18.35 14.72
C PRO A 25 0.59 18.66 14.31
N GLN A 26 0.04 19.74 14.85
CA GLN A 26 -1.32 20.18 14.53
C GLN A 26 -1.48 20.38 13.02
N GLY A 27 -2.57 19.84 12.45
CA GLY A 27 -2.88 19.93 11.02
C GLY A 27 -2.10 18.94 10.13
N ILE A 28 -1.25 18.09 10.71
CA ILE A 28 -0.52 17.04 9.98
C ILE A 28 -1.08 15.68 10.36
N SER A 29 -1.61 14.95 9.38
CA SER A 29 -2.09 13.58 9.58
C SER A 29 -0.98 12.58 9.26
N ILE A 30 -0.64 11.73 10.23
CA ILE A 30 0.27 10.61 10.05
C ILE A 30 -0.47 9.33 10.46
N PRO A 31 -1.03 8.58 9.51
CA PRO A 31 -1.84 7.39 9.82
C PRO A 31 -1.12 6.34 10.68
N ARG A 32 0.21 6.26 10.56
CA ARG A 32 1.03 5.34 11.34
C ARG A 32 1.13 5.68 12.82
N SER A 33 0.73 6.88 13.25
CA SER A 33 0.71 7.28 14.67
C SER A 33 -0.05 6.29 15.54
N ILE A 34 -1.04 5.59 14.98
CA ILE A 34 -1.81 4.57 15.68
C ILE A 34 -0.94 3.42 16.22
N LEU A 35 0.15 3.07 15.53
CA LEU A 35 1.08 2.01 15.94
C LEU A 35 1.92 2.42 17.15
N PHE A 36 2.08 3.72 17.36
CA PHE A 36 2.92 4.31 18.41
C PHE A 36 2.13 4.92 19.57
N ARG A 37 0.83 4.65 19.67
CA ARG A 37 -0.03 5.20 20.76
C ARG A 37 0.46 4.86 22.17
N ALA A 38 1.08 3.69 22.33
CA ALA A 38 1.64 3.27 23.60
C ALA A 38 2.98 3.94 23.94
N VAL A 39 3.56 4.71 23.02
CA VAL A 39 4.82 5.42 23.27
C VAL A 39 4.51 6.71 24.04
N GLY A 40 4.89 6.74 25.30
CA GLY A 40 4.74 7.91 26.17
C GLY A 40 5.84 8.93 25.96
N GLU A 41 7.11 8.49 26.01
CA GLU A 41 8.30 9.31 25.86
C GLU A 41 9.32 8.64 24.93
N ILE A 42 10.12 9.46 24.25
CA ILE A 42 11.28 9.03 23.47
C ILE A 42 12.47 9.86 23.94
N ASN A 43 13.51 9.17 24.44
CA ASN A 43 14.68 9.82 25.03
C ASN A 43 15.95 9.44 24.27
N ALA A 44 16.74 10.41 23.86
CA ALA A 44 18.12 10.20 23.49
C ALA A 44 18.94 10.12 24.77
N ARG A 45 19.33 8.91 25.17
CA ARG A 45 20.11 8.66 26.41
C ARG A 45 21.55 9.12 26.26
N ASP A 46 22.09 8.91 25.09
CA ASP A 46 23.39 9.35 24.63
C ASP A 46 23.35 9.55 23.12
N LYS A 47 24.51 9.83 22.50
CA LYS A 47 24.62 10.11 21.06
C LYS A 47 24.02 9.02 20.15
N TYR A 48 23.98 7.76 20.60
CA TYR A 48 23.60 6.62 19.75
C TYR A 48 22.54 5.70 20.38
N THR A 49 22.07 6.03 21.57
CA THR A 49 21.07 5.23 22.28
C THR A 49 19.75 5.97 22.38
N VAL A 50 18.70 5.36 21.81
CA VAL A 50 17.32 5.86 21.92
C VAL A 50 16.50 4.92 22.78
N GLU A 51 15.82 5.50 23.78
CA GLU A 51 14.91 4.80 24.66
C GLU A 51 13.46 5.17 24.33
N PHE A 52 12.62 4.16 24.08
CA PHE A 52 11.18 4.30 23.95
C PHE A 52 10.51 3.86 25.25
N LYS A 53 9.97 4.79 26.04
CA LYS A 53 9.17 4.49 27.23
C LYS A 53 7.73 4.29 26.84
N LEU A 54 7.19 3.12 27.13
CA LEU A 54 5.80 2.78 26.84
C LEU A 54 4.92 3.17 28.03
N SER A 55 3.76 3.77 27.77
CA SER A 55 2.72 4.10 28.77
C SER A 55 1.94 2.86 29.23
N GLU A 56 1.97 1.80 28.43
CA GLU A 56 1.37 0.50 28.72
C GLU A 56 2.22 -0.63 28.09
N PRO A 57 2.25 -1.82 28.69
CA PRO A 57 2.99 -2.96 28.10
C PRO A 57 2.53 -3.31 26.69
N ARG A 58 3.49 -3.56 25.82
CA ARG A 58 3.25 -4.06 24.45
C ARG A 58 4.18 -5.23 24.17
N PRO A 59 3.73 -6.23 23.39
CA PRO A 59 4.62 -7.29 22.91
C PRO A 59 5.81 -6.70 22.15
N VAL A 60 7.00 -7.25 22.40
CA VAL A 60 8.23 -6.80 21.73
C VAL A 60 8.09 -6.90 20.21
N ASP A 61 7.55 -8.01 19.71
CA ASP A 61 7.36 -8.23 18.27
C ASP A 61 6.46 -7.19 17.61
N PHE A 62 5.44 -6.71 18.33
CA PHE A 62 4.59 -5.63 17.84
C PHE A 62 5.41 -4.34 17.65
N MET A 63 6.19 -3.95 18.66
CA MET A 63 7.02 -2.76 18.60
C MET A 63 8.11 -2.87 17.54
N MET A 64 8.78 -4.01 17.45
CA MET A 64 9.81 -4.26 16.43
C MET A 64 9.22 -4.18 15.02
N SER A 65 8.06 -4.78 14.79
CA SER A 65 7.36 -4.71 13.50
C SER A 65 6.93 -3.28 13.16
N ALA A 66 6.45 -2.51 14.15
CA ALA A 66 6.10 -1.11 13.96
C ALA A 66 7.32 -0.27 13.59
N LEU A 67 8.46 -0.45 14.29
CA LEU A 67 9.71 0.26 14.01
C LEU A 67 10.32 -0.11 12.66
N ALA A 68 10.27 -1.39 12.27
CA ALA A 68 10.86 -1.92 11.04
C ALA A 68 10.07 -1.55 9.76
N SER A 69 8.95 -0.84 9.88
CA SER A 69 8.17 -0.43 8.70
C SER A 69 9.02 0.42 7.75
N GLY A 70 9.07 0.04 6.47
CA GLY A 70 9.80 0.79 5.43
C GLY A 70 9.32 2.23 5.21
N PHE A 71 8.19 2.62 5.81
CA PHE A 71 7.71 3.99 5.82
C PHE A 71 8.28 4.85 6.98
N ASN A 72 9.04 4.25 7.90
CA ASN A 72 9.63 4.94 9.05
C ASN A 72 11.08 5.30 8.75
N VAL A 73 11.31 6.00 7.63
CA VAL A 73 12.64 6.52 7.31
C VAL A 73 13.08 7.54 8.35
N ILE A 74 14.31 7.41 8.82
CA ILE A 74 14.88 8.38 9.77
C ILE A 74 15.21 9.67 9.03
N LEU A 75 14.62 10.74 9.49
CA LEU A 75 14.82 12.08 8.95
C LEU A 75 15.84 12.85 9.79
N ARG A 76 16.65 13.65 9.17
CA ARG A 76 17.55 14.53 9.88
C ARG A 76 16.74 15.52 10.72
N LYS A 77 17.06 15.64 12.03
CA LYS A 77 16.36 16.55 12.97
C LYS A 77 16.33 17.98 12.42
N LYS A 78 17.48 18.46 11.91
CA LYS A 78 17.55 19.79 11.30
C LYS A 78 16.58 19.96 10.13
N THR A 79 16.39 18.96 9.27
CA THR A 79 15.41 19.02 8.18
C THR A 79 13.98 19.16 8.71
N LEU A 80 13.67 18.49 9.80
CA LEU A 80 12.36 18.61 10.45
C LEU A 80 12.15 20.01 11.04
N GLU A 81 13.13 20.51 11.76
CA GLU A 81 13.10 21.84 12.41
C GLU A 81 13.00 22.98 11.39
N ASP A 82 13.84 22.95 10.33
CA ASP A 82 13.84 23.96 9.26
C ASP A 82 12.51 24.05 8.52
N ASN A 83 11.69 22.99 8.56
CA ASN A 83 10.38 22.91 7.90
C ASN A 83 9.20 22.86 8.89
N ASN A 84 9.40 23.23 10.17
CA ASN A 84 8.39 23.18 11.20
C ASN A 84 7.67 21.81 11.27
N TYR A 85 8.44 20.73 11.05
CA TYR A 85 7.97 19.33 11.02
C TYR A 85 6.92 19.03 9.94
N ASP A 86 6.68 19.95 9.00
CA ASP A 86 5.79 19.78 7.85
C ASP A 86 6.59 19.53 6.57
N LEU A 87 6.61 18.28 6.11
CA LEU A 87 7.36 17.87 4.94
C LEU A 87 6.54 17.83 3.64
N ARG A 88 5.29 18.27 3.66
CA ARG A 88 4.41 18.20 2.47
C ARG A 88 4.93 18.95 1.26
N LYS A 89 5.78 19.94 1.48
CA LYS A 89 6.42 20.76 0.42
C LYS A 89 7.91 20.47 0.25
N VAL A 90 8.48 19.55 1.02
CA VAL A 90 9.89 19.19 0.94
C VAL A 90 10.04 18.03 -0.03
N GLN A 91 10.57 18.31 -1.21
CA GLN A 91 10.74 17.29 -2.26
C GLN A 91 12.05 16.52 -2.14
N VAL A 92 13.10 17.16 -1.63
CA VAL A 92 14.44 16.56 -1.48
C VAL A 92 14.97 16.81 -0.09
N TYR A 93 15.42 15.77 0.58
CA TYR A 93 16.06 15.84 1.90
C TYR A 93 17.16 14.78 2.04
N PRO A 94 18.16 15.00 2.90
CA PRO A 94 19.23 14.05 3.13
C PRO A 94 18.69 12.75 3.72
N GLY A 95 19.18 11.63 3.21
CA GLY A 95 18.89 10.28 3.72
C GLY A 95 20.17 9.49 3.94
N THR A 96 20.06 8.33 4.59
CA THR A 96 21.19 7.42 4.85
C THR A 96 21.22 6.21 3.90
N GLY A 97 20.31 6.19 2.92
CA GLY A 97 20.19 5.12 1.93
C GLY A 97 21.30 5.11 0.89
N PRO A 98 21.34 4.07 0.02
CA PRO A 98 22.37 3.91 -1.01
C PRO A 98 22.30 4.98 -2.10
N PHE A 99 21.15 5.61 -2.28
CA PHE A 99 20.94 6.71 -3.22
C PHE A 99 20.41 7.94 -2.50
N HIS A 100 20.71 9.10 -3.05
CA HIS A 100 20.13 10.36 -2.64
C HIS A 100 19.42 11.03 -3.81
N SER A 101 18.34 11.75 -3.53
CA SER A 101 17.58 12.50 -4.52
C SER A 101 18.38 13.73 -4.97
N VAL A 102 18.49 13.93 -6.28
CA VAL A 102 19.11 15.14 -6.87
C VAL A 102 18.10 16.00 -7.61
N LYS A 103 17.05 15.40 -8.14
CA LYS A 103 15.98 16.11 -8.82
C LYS A 103 14.67 15.36 -8.67
N TYR A 104 13.62 16.10 -8.38
CA TYR A 104 12.24 15.62 -8.45
C TYR A 104 11.40 16.62 -9.25
N THR A 105 10.77 16.13 -10.31
CA THR A 105 9.77 16.90 -11.06
C THR A 105 8.46 16.13 -10.98
N GLU A 106 7.45 16.74 -10.38
CA GLU A 106 6.16 16.12 -10.16
C GLU A 106 5.54 15.63 -11.47
N ASN A 107 5.05 14.39 -11.48
CA ASN A 107 4.47 13.70 -12.64
C ASN A 107 5.41 13.50 -13.84
N GLU A 108 6.71 13.75 -13.70
CA GLU A 108 7.69 13.54 -14.77
C GLU A 108 8.75 12.52 -14.37
N VAL A 109 9.70 12.94 -13.51
CA VAL A 109 10.88 12.14 -13.20
C VAL A 109 11.40 12.40 -11.80
N TRP A 110 11.85 11.32 -11.15
CA TRP A 110 12.67 11.40 -9.95
C TRP A 110 14.04 10.84 -10.24
N ILE A 111 15.07 11.69 -10.09
CA ILE A 111 16.47 11.35 -10.34
C ILE A 111 17.18 11.19 -9.01
N MET A 112 17.85 10.05 -8.87
CA MET A 112 18.64 9.71 -7.71
C MET A 112 20.04 9.32 -8.14
N GLU A 113 21.05 9.73 -7.36
CA GLU A 113 22.45 9.37 -7.57
C GLU A 113 23.00 8.59 -6.37
N LYS A 114 24.06 7.85 -6.62
CA LYS A 114 24.79 7.07 -5.63
C LYS A 114 25.23 7.94 -4.46
N ASN A 115 24.85 7.54 -3.25
CA ASN A 115 25.25 8.19 -2.02
C ASN A 115 26.68 7.79 -1.64
N LYS A 116 27.65 8.70 -1.81
CA LYS A 116 29.06 8.47 -1.46
C LYS A 116 29.27 8.20 0.04
N ASN A 117 28.34 8.67 0.87
CA ASN A 117 28.36 8.49 2.32
C ASN A 117 27.65 7.21 2.77
N TYR A 118 27.16 6.37 1.83
CA TYR A 118 26.49 5.13 2.19
C TYR A 118 27.43 4.22 3.00
N TRP A 119 26.89 3.61 4.04
CA TRP A 119 27.67 2.82 5.00
C TRP A 119 28.30 1.55 4.39
N ASN A 120 27.61 0.92 3.43
CA ASN A 120 28.15 -0.22 2.71
C ASN A 120 28.87 0.28 1.43
N LYS A 121 30.19 0.23 1.46
CA LYS A 121 31.03 0.77 0.38
C LYS A 121 31.03 -0.09 -0.88
N GLU A 122 30.59 -1.33 -0.80
CA GLU A 122 30.43 -2.21 -1.97
C GLU A 122 29.16 -1.92 -2.77
N LEU A 123 28.22 -1.17 -2.20
CA LEU A 123 26.90 -0.84 -2.78
C LEU A 123 26.69 0.67 -2.89
N PRO A 124 25.79 1.10 -3.75
CA PRO A 124 25.10 0.37 -4.82
C PRO A 124 26.00 0.12 -6.04
N TYR A 125 25.66 -0.86 -6.89
CA TYR A 125 26.43 -1.15 -8.11
C TYR A 125 26.19 -0.12 -9.22
N VAL A 126 25.00 0.45 -9.29
CA VAL A 126 24.65 1.49 -10.29
C VAL A 126 24.88 2.87 -9.71
N ASP A 127 25.24 3.83 -10.58
CA ASP A 127 25.57 5.19 -10.15
C ASP A 127 24.35 6.10 -10.07
N ARG A 128 23.31 5.80 -10.86
CA ARG A 128 22.13 6.64 -11.00
C ARG A 128 20.87 5.81 -11.26
N ILE A 129 19.75 6.27 -10.73
CA ILE A 129 18.41 5.76 -11.01
C ILE A 129 17.54 6.92 -11.48
N GLU A 130 16.86 6.73 -12.59
CA GLU A 130 15.84 7.65 -13.10
C GLU A 130 14.48 6.98 -13.02
N PHE A 131 13.63 7.48 -12.16
CA PHE A 131 12.29 6.95 -11.96
C PHE A 131 11.29 7.82 -12.72
N TYR A 132 10.86 7.33 -13.89
CA TYR A 132 9.89 8.05 -14.70
C TYR A 132 8.48 7.82 -14.19
N HIS A 133 7.78 8.92 -13.91
CA HIS A 133 6.37 8.91 -13.49
C HIS A 133 5.47 8.79 -14.72
N VAL A 134 5.37 7.60 -15.29
CA VAL A 134 4.28 7.29 -16.21
C VAL A 134 3.05 6.90 -15.42
N LEU A 135 1.88 7.12 -15.99
CA LEU A 135 0.62 6.69 -15.35
C LEU A 135 0.76 5.24 -14.91
N PRO A 136 0.62 4.96 -13.60
CA PRO A 136 0.80 3.62 -13.08
C PRO A 136 -0.12 2.65 -13.80
N PHE A 137 0.42 1.49 -14.21
CA PHE A 137 -0.37 0.41 -14.79
C PHE A 137 -0.96 0.72 -16.17
N SER A 138 -0.29 1.59 -16.94
CA SER A 138 -0.74 1.97 -18.28
C SER A 138 -0.06 1.13 -19.38
N PRO A 139 -0.67 1.01 -20.56
CA PRO A 139 -0.05 0.34 -21.72
C PRO A 139 1.27 0.96 -22.17
N GLU A 140 1.51 2.22 -21.80
CA GLU A 140 2.76 2.94 -22.08
C GLU A 140 3.95 2.30 -21.36
N MET A 141 3.75 1.71 -20.17
CA MET A 141 4.80 0.99 -19.45
C MET A 141 5.32 -0.21 -20.27
N ALA A 142 4.40 -1.00 -20.86
CA ALA A 142 4.78 -2.10 -21.72
C ALA A 142 5.51 -1.61 -22.98
N SER A 143 5.06 -0.50 -23.54
CA SER A 143 5.70 0.09 -24.71
C SER A 143 7.09 0.63 -24.41
N ALA A 144 7.29 1.22 -23.23
CA ALA A 144 8.58 1.76 -22.82
C ALA A 144 9.64 0.67 -22.65
N ILE A 145 9.31 -0.44 -21.96
CA ILE A 145 10.26 -1.55 -21.78
C ILE A 145 10.56 -2.27 -23.09
N LEU A 146 9.53 -2.50 -23.94
CA LEU A 146 9.72 -3.15 -25.23
C LEU A 146 10.55 -2.32 -26.21
N ALA A 147 10.53 -1.00 -26.08
CA ALA A 147 11.34 -0.08 -26.87
C ALA A 147 12.72 0.20 -26.25
N ASN A 148 13.13 -0.53 -25.22
CA ASN A 148 14.38 -0.31 -24.48
C ASN A 148 14.56 1.14 -23.97
N ARG A 149 13.46 1.81 -23.62
CA ARG A 149 13.52 3.16 -23.05
C ARG A 149 13.74 3.14 -21.55
N VAL A 150 13.40 2.02 -20.91
CA VAL A 150 13.57 1.78 -19.48
C VAL A 150 14.04 0.35 -19.25
N ASP A 151 14.77 0.13 -18.16
CA ASP A 151 15.33 -1.18 -17.80
C ASP A 151 14.38 -2.02 -16.96
N TYR A 152 13.39 -1.39 -16.32
CA TYR A 152 12.49 -2.04 -15.37
C TYR A 152 11.10 -1.43 -15.38
N VAL A 153 10.07 -2.26 -15.32
CA VAL A 153 8.66 -1.84 -15.15
C VAL A 153 7.92 -2.79 -14.22
N PHE A 154 6.88 -2.29 -13.55
CA PHE A 154 5.92 -3.13 -12.84
C PHE A 154 4.76 -3.50 -13.78
N ALA A 155 4.64 -4.77 -14.14
CA ALA A 155 3.51 -5.28 -14.93
C ALA A 155 2.39 -5.73 -13.97
N THR A 156 1.38 -4.90 -13.78
CA THR A 156 0.25 -5.17 -12.88
C THR A 156 -1.08 -5.26 -13.60
N ASP A 157 -1.11 -4.99 -14.90
CA ASP A 157 -2.27 -5.26 -15.76
C ASP A 157 -2.05 -6.57 -16.56
N PRO A 158 -3.13 -7.35 -16.81
CA PRO A 158 -3.02 -8.64 -17.47
C PRO A 158 -2.42 -8.57 -18.87
N ALA A 159 -2.66 -7.52 -19.64
CA ALA A 159 -2.17 -7.40 -21.02
C ALA A 159 -0.66 -7.17 -21.04
N THR A 160 -0.16 -6.24 -20.25
CA THR A 160 1.28 -5.99 -20.09
C THR A 160 2.00 -7.22 -19.57
N TYR A 161 1.46 -7.89 -18.55
CA TYR A 161 2.03 -9.12 -18.01
C TYR A 161 2.17 -10.22 -19.09
N ARG A 162 1.08 -10.54 -19.81
CA ARG A 162 1.13 -11.54 -20.88
C ARG A 162 2.13 -11.19 -21.97
N LYS A 163 2.21 -9.92 -22.36
CA LYS A 163 3.14 -9.46 -23.39
C LYS A 163 4.59 -9.59 -22.93
N ALA A 164 4.88 -9.21 -21.67
CA ALA A 164 6.21 -9.38 -21.09
C ALA A 164 6.62 -10.84 -21.03
N MET A 165 5.73 -11.73 -20.57
CA MET A 165 5.99 -13.18 -20.49
C MET A 165 6.22 -13.81 -21.86
N ALA A 166 5.59 -13.29 -22.92
CA ALA A 166 5.74 -13.78 -24.30
C ALA A 166 6.98 -13.22 -25.02
N THR A 167 7.74 -12.30 -24.40
CA THR A 167 8.89 -11.63 -25.01
C THR A 167 10.20 -12.27 -24.54
N PRO A 168 10.91 -13.07 -25.36
CA PRO A 168 12.10 -13.83 -24.93
C PRO A 168 13.25 -12.99 -24.39
N ALA A 169 13.35 -11.72 -24.83
CA ALA A 169 14.40 -10.79 -24.39
C ALA A 169 14.15 -10.21 -22.98
N MET A 170 13.00 -10.50 -22.37
CA MET A 170 12.65 -10.01 -21.05
C MET A 170 12.82 -11.07 -19.98
N SER A 171 13.42 -10.67 -18.84
CA SER A 171 13.39 -11.44 -17.61
C SER A 171 12.20 -10.99 -16.77
N THR A 172 11.31 -11.92 -16.41
CA THR A 172 10.13 -11.61 -15.60
C THR A 172 10.26 -12.28 -14.24
N VAL A 173 10.11 -11.49 -13.18
CA VAL A 173 10.06 -11.98 -11.79
C VAL A 173 8.68 -11.68 -11.23
N THR A 174 7.99 -12.73 -10.76
CA THR A 174 6.67 -12.59 -10.15
C THR A 174 6.80 -12.56 -8.64
N HIS A 175 6.33 -11.48 -8.02
CA HIS A 175 6.24 -11.32 -6.58
C HIS A 175 4.79 -11.23 -6.14
N TYR A 176 4.41 -12.07 -5.18
CA TYR A 176 3.12 -11.92 -4.52
C TYR A 176 3.22 -10.83 -3.46
N GLN A 177 2.42 -9.81 -3.59
CA GLN A 177 2.32 -8.72 -2.63
C GLN A 177 1.15 -8.93 -1.69
N SER A 178 1.30 -8.51 -0.43
CA SER A 178 0.21 -8.49 0.55
C SER A 178 -0.72 -7.29 0.30
N VAL A 179 -1.23 -7.18 -0.94
CA VAL A 179 -2.17 -6.14 -1.34
C VAL A 179 -3.54 -6.74 -1.52
N LEU A 180 -4.54 -6.14 -0.87
CA LEU A 180 -5.93 -6.54 -0.97
C LEU A 180 -6.72 -5.48 -1.72
N HIS A 181 -7.42 -5.91 -2.78
CA HIS A 181 -8.45 -5.09 -3.40
C HIS A 181 -9.75 -5.29 -2.63
N ALA A 182 -10.21 -4.26 -1.97
CA ALA A 182 -11.40 -4.30 -1.14
C ALA A 182 -12.30 -3.07 -1.37
N THR A 183 -13.60 -3.28 -1.28
CA THR A 183 -14.56 -2.18 -1.23
C THR A 183 -14.76 -1.76 0.23
N MET A 184 -14.39 -0.53 0.55
CA MET A 184 -14.60 0.07 1.86
C MET A 184 -15.97 0.74 1.89
N ILE A 185 -16.85 0.27 2.78
CA ILE A 185 -18.20 0.78 2.92
C ILE A 185 -18.26 1.74 4.12
N ASN A 186 -18.74 2.96 3.89
CA ASN A 186 -18.99 3.90 4.99
C ASN A 186 -20.27 3.50 5.73
N ASN A 187 -20.13 2.75 6.82
CA ASN A 187 -21.24 2.25 7.64
C ASN A 187 -21.93 3.32 8.50
N ARG A 188 -21.49 4.59 8.44
CA ARG A 188 -22.16 5.72 9.10
C ARG A 188 -23.10 6.46 8.16
N ARG A 189 -23.13 6.09 6.86
CA ARG A 189 -23.97 6.72 5.84
C ARG A 189 -25.08 5.78 5.41
N LYS A 190 -26.33 6.28 5.33
CA LYS A 190 -27.44 5.53 4.75
C LYS A 190 -27.18 5.19 3.28
N PRO A 191 -27.54 3.99 2.81
CA PRO A 191 -28.26 2.91 3.53
C PRO A 191 -27.31 1.92 4.22
N PHE A 192 -26.02 2.18 4.29
CA PHE A 192 -25.00 1.23 4.73
C PHE A 192 -24.88 1.09 6.26
N GLU A 193 -25.62 1.86 7.04
CA GLU A 193 -25.77 1.67 8.47
C GLU A 193 -26.46 0.33 8.79
N ASP A 194 -27.32 -0.14 7.88
CA ASP A 194 -28.00 -1.44 8.01
C ASP A 194 -27.04 -2.61 7.66
N PRO A 195 -26.73 -3.52 8.60
CA PRO A 195 -25.85 -4.65 8.34
C PRO A 195 -26.39 -5.60 7.28
N ARG A 196 -27.71 -5.68 7.08
CA ARG A 196 -28.33 -6.51 6.04
C ARG A 196 -27.95 -6.03 4.65
N VAL A 197 -27.92 -4.73 4.43
CA VAL A 197 -27.46 -4.13 3.17
C VAL A 197 -25.99 -4.44 2.91
N ARG A 198 -25.13 -4.27 3.92
CA ARG A 198 -23.70 -4.59 3.77
C ARG A 198 -23.46 -6.06 3.47
N ARG A 199 -24.19 -6.95 4.17
CA ARG A 199 -24.13 -8.39 3.91
C ARG A 199 -24.62 -8.74 2.52
N ALA A 200 -25.71 -8.14 2.07
CA ALA A 200 -26.25 -8.36 0.71
C ALA A 200 -25.21 -7.97 -0.34
N MET A 201 -24.57 -6.82 -0.21
CA MET A 201 -23.50 -6.38 -1.12
C MET A 201 -22.32 -7.38 -1.15
N HIS A 202 -21.92 -7.90 0.02
CA HIS A 202 -20.86 -8.91 0.09
C HIS A 202 -21.23 -10.19 -0.64
N LEU A 203 -22.48 -10.64 -0.52
CA LEU A 203 -22.97 -11.88 -1.13
C LEU A 203 -23.25 -11.73 -2.63
N ALA A 204 -23.55 -10.53 -3.10
CA ALA A 204 -23.81 -10.25 -4.51
C ALA A 204 -22.53 -10.24 -5.38
N LEU A 205 -21.34 -10.32 -4.77
CA LEU A 205 -20.09 -10.36 -5.51
C LEU A 205 -19.89 -11.72 -6.20
N ASP A 206 -19.89 -11.72 -7.52
CA ASP A 206 -19.47 -12.87 -8.34
C ASP A 206 -17.94 -12.95 -8.34
N ARG A 207 -17.38 -13.60 -7.32
CA ARG A 207 -15.93 -13.73 -7.14
C ARG A 207 -15.27 -14.57 -8.23
N PRO A 208 -15.83 -15.71 -8.68
CA PRO A 208 -15.29 -16.44 -9.81
C PRO A 208 -15.16 -15.57 -11.08
N ALA A 209 -16.21 -14.85 -11.43
CA ALA A 209 -16.18 -13.98 -12.60
C ALA A 209 -15.19 -12.81 -12.48
N LEU A 210 -15.01 -12.27 -11.27
CA LEU A 210 -13.98 -11.25 -10.99
C LEU A 210 -12.58 -11.84 -11.11
N LEU A 211 -12.35 -13.05 -10.58
CA LEU A 211 -11.06 -13.73 -10.66
C LEU A 211 -10.66 -13.98 -12.12
N GLU A 212 -11.56 -14.42 -12.98
CA GLU A 212 -11.28 -14.64 -14.40
C GLU A 212 -10.75 -13.39 -15.11
N VAL A 213 -11.17 -12.20 -14.69
CA VAL A 213 -10.71 -10.94 -15.29
C VAL A 213 -9.27 -10.59 -14.89
N VAL A 214 -8.87 -10.95 -13.66
CA VAL A 214 -7.61 -10.47 -13.06
C VAL A 214 -6.62 -11.59 -12.70
N LYS A 215 -6.92 -12.84 -13.01
CA LYS A 215 -6.16 -14.03 -12.57
C LYS A 215 -4.68 -14.01 -12.94
N ASP A 216 -4.30 -13.34 -14.01
CA ASP A 216 -2.89 -13.25 -14.44
C ASP A 216 -2.05 -12.39 -13.45
N VAL A 217 -2.67 -11.43 -12.77
CA VAL A 217 -1.99 -10.49 -11.87
C VAL A 217 -2.49 -10.56 -10.43
N ALA A 218 -3.65 -11.17 -10.20
CA ALA A 218 -4.26 -11.39 -8.89
C ALA A 218 -4.95 -12.77 -8.85
N PRO A 219 -4.18 -13.87 -8.79
CA PRO A 219 -4.72 -15.22 -9.03
C PRO A 219 -5.51 -15.81 -7.86
N MET A 220 -5.77 -15.04 -6.82
CA MET A 220 -6.37 -15.57 -5.60
C MET A 220 -7.48 -14.70 -5.03
N ILE A 221 -8.48 -15.35 -4.47
CA ILE A 221 -9.55 -14.72 -3.71
C ILE A 221 -9.18 -14.77 -2.22
N SER A 222 -9.15 -13.61 -1.57
CA SER A 222 -8.97 -13.52 -0.13
C SER A 222 -10.30 -13.76 0.61
N GLY A 223 -10.24 -14.48 1.73
CA GLY A 223 -11.38 -14.68 2.63
C GLY A 223 -11.56 -13.56 3.66
N GLY A 224 -10.98 -12.40 3.45
CA GLY A 224 -11.03 -11.26 4.37
C GLY A 224 -9.82 -10.36 4.21
N PHE A 225 -9.39 -9.70 5.28
CA PHE A 225 -8.22 -8.81 5.26
C PHE A 225 -6.87 -9.54 5.19
N LEU A 226 -6.85 -10.84 5.47
CA LEU A 226 -5.63 -11.64 5.46
C LEU A 226 -5.44 -12.24 4.07
N TYR A 227 -4.26 -12.05 3.49
CA TYR A 227 -3.92 -12.67 2.21
C TYR A 227 -3.77 -14.19 2.35
N PRO A 228 -4.03 -14.96 1.29
CA PRO A 228 -4.12 -16.43 1.37
C PRO A 228 -2.88 -17.16 1.89
N PHE A 229 -1.70 -16.55 1.80
CA PHE A 229 -0.44 -17.11 2.34
C PHE A 229 -0.17 -16.74 3.80
N SER A 230 -1.02 -15.94 4.42
CA SER A 230 -0.86 -15.61 5.84
C SER A 230 -1.11 -16.87 6.69
N HIS A 231 -0.26 -17.11 7.67
CA HIS A 231 -0.47 -18.18 8.66
C HIS A 231 -1.83 -18.08 9.38
N TYR A 232 -2.38 -16.87 9.46
CA TYR A 232 -3.67 -16.59 10.11
C TYR A 232 -4.86 -16.59 9.15
N ALA A 233 -4.64 -16.79 7.83
CA ALA A 233 -5.72 -16.84 6.87
C ALA A 233 -6.49 -18.15 6.96
N ALA A 234 -7.81 -18.08 6.75
CA ALA A 234 -8.62 -19.30 6.67
C ALA A 234 -8.14 -20.17 5.49
N PRO A 235 -7.98 -21.49 5.69
CA PRO A 235 -7.65 -22.41 4.60
C PRO A 235 -8.65 -22.34 3.45
N GLN A 236 -8.21 -22.55 2.22
CA GLN A 236 -9.07 -22.50 1.04
C GLN A 236 -10.30 -23.42 1.20
N GLN A 237 -10.11 -24.64 1.64
CA GLN A 237 -11.19 -25.61 1.87
C GLN A 237 -12.27 -25.12 2.85
N ALA A 238 -11.90 -24.29 3.82
CA ALA A 238 -12.87 -23.68 4.74
C ALA A 238 -13.60 -22.52 4.04
N ARG A 239 -12.90 -21.72 3.26
CA ARG A 239 -13.48 -20.58 2.53
C ARG A 239 -14.46 -21.01 1.45
N ASP A 240 -14.18 -22.10 0.74
CA ASP A 240 -15.05 -22.63 -0.32
C ASP A 240 -16.43 -23.05 0.18
N LYS A 241 -16.56 -23.25 1.51
CA LYS A 241 -17.84 -23.52 2.17
C LYS A 241 -18.62 -22.26 2.56
N TRP A 242 -17.98 -21.10 2.53
CA TRP A 242 -18.64 -19.86 2.91
C TRP A 242 -19.57 -19.37 1.80
N LEU A 243 -20.76 -18.92 2.21
CA LEU A 243 -21.70 -18.34 1.27
C LEU A 243 -21.10 -17.10 0.59
N GLY A 244 -21.16 -17.07 -0.73
CA GLY A 244 -20.55 -16.03 -1.55
C GLY A 244 -19.10 -16.31 -1.98
N TYR A 245 -18.51 -17.45 -1.56
CA TYR A 245 -17.20 -17.93 -2.01
C TYR A 245 -17.29 -19.23 -2.84
N GLN A 246 -18.47 -19.78 -2.95
CA GLN A 246 -18.73 -20.97 -3.73
C GLN A 246 -18.63 -20.70 -5.23
N ALA A 247 -18.33 -21.74 -6.01
CA ALA A 247 -18.21 -21.63 -7.47
C ALA A 247 -19.56 -21.21 -8.12
N ASP A 248 -20.69 -21.69 -7.58
CA ASP A 248 -22.03 -21.25 -7.98
C ASP A 248 -22.51 -20.12 -7.07
N PRO A 249 -22.70 -18.91 -7.57
CA PRO A 249 -23.14 -17.76 -6.79
C PRO A 249 -24.67 -17.74 -6.55
N ALA A 250 -25.46 -18.66 -7.11
CA ALA A 250 -26.93 -18.58 -7.10
C ALA A 250 -27.51 -18.51 -5.68
N ALA A 251 -27.02 -19.35 -4.76
CA ALA A 251 -27.48 -19.35 -3.36
C ALA A 251 -27.15 -18.02 -2.65
N ALA A 252 -25.95 -17.46 -2.89
CA ALA A 252 -25.53 -16.20 -2.32
C ALA A 252 -26.34 -15.03 -2.86
N ILE A 253 -26.64 -15.02 -4.16
CA ILE A 253 -27.49 -13.99 -4.79
C ILE A 253 -28.92 -14.06 -4.25
N LYS A 254 -29.48 -15.28 -4.08
CA LYS A 254 -30.80 -15.46 -3.48
C LYS A 254 -30.87 -14.87 -2.07
N GLU A 255 -29.90 -15.18 -1.24
CA GLU A 255 -29.81 -14.63 0.12
C GLU A 255 -29.61 -13.10 0.09
N ALA A 256 -28.78 -12.59 -0.81
CA ALA A 256 -28.58 -11.15 -0.96
C ALA A 256 -29.90 -10.41 -1.27
N ARG A 257 -30.70 -10.96 -2.19
CA ARG A 257 -32.02 -10.39 -2.53
C ARG A 257 -32.99 -10.44 -1.34
N ALA A 258 -32.99 -11.54 -0.59
CA ALA A 258 -33.82 -11.65 0.61
C ALA A 258 -33.44 -10.61 1.68
N LEU A 259 -32.14 -10.41 1.90
CA LEU A 259 -31.64 -9.39 2.82
C LEU A 259 -31.99 -7.98 2.38
N MET A 260 -31.91 -7.67 1.08
CA MET A 260 -32.32 -6.37 0.53
C MET A 260 -33.82 -6.13 0.72
N ALA A 261 -34.64 -7.13 0.43
CA ALA A 261 -36.10 -7.04 0.67
C ALA A 261 -36.41 -6.82 2.15
N ALA A 262 -35.78 -7.58 3.06
CA ALA A 262 -35.92 -7.43 4.50
C ALA A 262 -35.44 -6.05 5.02
N ALA A 263 -34.50 -5.41 4.33
CA ALA A 263 -34.06 -4.06 4.63
C ALA A 263 -34.96 -2.96 3.99
N GLY A 264 -36.09 -3.32 3.36
CA GLY A 264 -36.96 -2.39 2.66
C GLY A 264 -36.33 -1.80 1.38
N ARG A 265 -35.44 -2.55 0.73
CA ARG A 265 -34.68 -2.18 -0.46
C ARG A 265 -34.78 -3.20 -1.59
N GLY A 266 -35.92 -3.86 -1.70
CA GLY A 266 -36.15 -4.91 -2.73
C GLY A 266 -35.95 -4.40 -4.16
N ASP A 267 -36.21 -3.13 -4.43
CA ASP A 267 -36.00 -2.50 -5.73
C ASP A 267 -34.54 -2.01 -5.96
N GLY A 268 -33.65 -2.35 -5.04
CA GLY A 268 -32.23 -1.93 -5.09
C GLY A 268 -31.98 -0.55 -4.47
N ILE A 269 -30.76 -0.05 -4.67
CA ILE A 269 -30.30 1.25 -4.18
C ILE A 269 -29.83 2.07 -5.38
N LYS A 270 -30.35 3.29 -5.53
CA LYS A 270 -29.96 4.22 -6.57
C LYS A 270 -29.13 5.37 -6.00
N GLY A 271 -28.34 6.03 -6.85
CA GLY A 271 -27.59 7.23 -6.46
C GLY A 271 -26.43 6.94 -5.50
N LEU A 272 -25.77 5.78 -5.66
CA LEU A 272 -24.57 5.46 -4.91
C LEU A 272 -23.34 6.04 -5.61
N ASP A 273 -22.55 6.79 -4.85
CA ASP A 273 -21.22 7.22 -5.28
C ASP A 273 -20.21 6.13 -4.96
N PHE A 274 -19.46 5.69 -5.94
CA PHE A 274 -18.41 4.73 -5.80
C PHE A 274 -17.07 5.37 -6.20
N MET A 275 -16.25 5.65 -5.18
CA MET A 275 -14.94 6.28 -5.37
C MET A 275 -13.86 5.23 -5.58
N VAL A 276 -13.10 5.37 -6.66
CA VAL A 276 -11.95 4.51 -6.96
C VAL A 276 -10.77 5.35 -7.38
N ARG A 277 -9.57 4.80 -7.18
CA ARG A 277 -8.40 5.31 -7.88
C ARG A 277 -8.45 4.84 -9.33
N GLU A 278 -8.14 5.73 -10.26
CA GLU A 278 -8.03 5.39 -11.67
C GLU A 278 -6.71 4.63 -11.93
N ILE A 279 -6.72 3.34 -11.62
CA ILE A 279 -5.65 2.40 -11.95
C ILE A 279 -6.24 1.21 -12.69
N ALA A 280 -5.49 0.62 -13.61
CA ALA A 280 -5.98 -0.41 -14.55
C ALA A 280 -6.66 -1.60 -13.83
N ILE A 281 -6.11 -2.10 -12.73
CA ILE A 281 -6.71 -3.18 -11.94
C ILE A 281 -8.04 -2.76 -11.32
N SER A 282 -8.13 -1.56 -10.76
CA SER A 282 -9.35 -1.06 -10.13
C SER A 282 -10.45 -0.82 -11.16
N SER A 283 -10.11 -0.30 -12.35
CA SER A 283 -11.08 -0.02 -13.41
C SER A 283 -11.63 -1.29 -14.09
N SER A 284 -10.82 -2.34 -14.21
CA SER A 284 -11.26 -3.62 -14.78
C SER A 284 -12.33 -4.32 -13.93
N GLY A 285 -12.21 -4.24 -12.61
CA GLY A 285 -13.24 -4.74 -11.68
C GLY A 285 -14.54 -3.94 -11.72
N HIS A 286 -14.49 -2.63 -11.99
CA HIS A 286 -15.63 -1.72 -11.94
C HIS A 286 -16.63 -1.85 -13.08
N LYS A 287 -16.16 -2.19 -14.29
CA LYS A 287 -17.06 -2.36 -15.44
C LYS A 287 -18.13 -3.43 -15.21
N ARG A 288 -17.89 -4.39 -14.29
CA ARG A 288 -18.86 -5.42 -13.95
C ARG A 288 -19.80 -5.06 -12.79
N PHE A 289 -19.42 -4.14 -11.89
CA PHE A 289 -20.31 -3.65 -10.84
C PHE A 289 -21.49 -2.81 -11.32
N ARG A 290 -21.41 -2.24 -12.53
CA ARG A 290 -22.53 -1.47 -13.13
C ARG A 290 -23.64 -2.34 -13.70
N GLN A 291 -23.46 -3.67 -13.74
CA GLN A 291 -24.45 -4.61 -14.32
C GLN A 291 -25.16 -5.48 -13.27
N CYS A 292 -24.90 -5.27 -11.97
CA CYS A 292 -25.60 -5.97 -10.88
C CYS A 292 -26.74 -5.13 -10.31
#